data_48c13e7058da475a7943d4c0635edf06
#
_entry.id   48c13e7058da475a7943d4c0635edf06
#
_cell.length_a   1.000
_cell.length_b   1.000
_cell.length_c   1.000
_cell.angle_alpha   90.00
_cell.angle_beta   90.00
_cell.angle_gamma   90.00
#
_symmetry.space_group_name_H-M   'P 1'
#
loop_
_entity.id
_entity.type
_entity.pdbx_description
1 polymer ?
#
loop_
_entity_poly.entity_id
_entity_poly.type
_entity_poly.pdbx_seq_one_letter_code
_entity_poly.pdbx_strand_id
1 'polypeptide(L)'
;MMRAIKFSIIVLSGITINYSQVKLDVNTIPAKVDILLDGVDIGSSPIRNERITPGVHRFEIKEKGYAPLSYDLLVNPAQAIELDFFLNPIYECKFKTDEKGLVFELNGEHRWDVDLVRLRLEAGDHLLRVFKIGEIIDEQTIRVDQPKKYNYFLKQPLSINN
;
A
#
# COMPACT_ATOMS: atom_id res chain seq x y z
N MET A 1 44.56 -53.83 33.49
CA MET A 1 43.09 -53.82 33.69
C MET A 1 42.55 -52.57 33.01
N MET A 2 42.20 -52.66 31.69
CA MET A 2 41.67 -51.55 30.89
C MET A 2 40.18 -51.54 30.94
N ARG A 3 39.57 -50.44 31.46
CA ARG A 3 38.14 -50.22 31.44
C ARG A 3 37.73 -49.61 30.10
N ALA A 4 36.95 -50.35 29.33
CA ALA A 4 36.35 -49.86 28.10
C ALA A 4 35.19 -48.88 28.42
N ILE A 5 35.31 -47.64 27.95
CA ILE A 5 34.25 -46.63 28.03
C ILE A 5 33.32 -46.89 26.85
N LYS A 6 32.05 -47.31 27.15
CA LYS A 6 31.00 -47.45 26.15
C LYS A 6 30.41 -46.01 25.85
N PHE A 7 30.66 -45.52 24.66
CA PHE A 7 29.95 -44.35 24.15
C PHE A 7 28.55 -44.82 23.69
N SER A 8 27.53 -44.31 24.36
CA SER A 8 26.14 -44.51 23.95
C SER A 8 25.81 -43.38 22.94
N ILE A 9 25.64 -43.75 21.68
CA ILE A 9 25.18 -42.86 20.64
C ILE A 9 23.65 -42.73 20.83
N ILE A 10 23.18 -41.61 21.32
CA ILE A 10 21.75 -41.24 21.31
C ILE A 10 21.43 -40.78 19.88
N VAL A 11 20.76 -41.65 19.13
CA VAL A 11 20.15 -41.28 17.85
C VAL A 11 18.86 -40.49 18.17
N LEU A 12 18.90 -39.19 18.10
CA LEU A 12 17.68 -38.39 18.07
C LEU A 12 16.99 -38.69 16.72
N SER A 13 15.93 -39.49 16.77
CA SER A 13 15.01 -39.62 15.64
C SER A 13 14.29 -38.28 15.44
N GLY A 14 14.77 -37.48 14.45
CA GLY A 14 14.12 -36.24 14.06
C GLY A 14 12.72 -36.56 13.53
N ILE A 15 11.71 -36.06 14.21
CA ILE A 15 10.34 -36.05 13.69
C ILE A 15 10.34 -35.03 12.55
N THR A 16 10.36 -35.50 11.33
CA THR A 16 10.14 -34.61 10.14
C THR A 16 8.64 -34.38 10.04
N ILE A 17 8.20 -33.22 10.48
CA ILE A 17 6.81 -32.78 10.27
C ILE A 17 6.72 -32.37 8.79
N ASN A 18 6.16 -33.25 7.96
CA ASN A 18 5.82 -32.92 6.58
C ASN A 18 4.56 -32.05 6.57
N TYR A 19 4.72 -30.72 6.47
CA TYR A 19 3.59 -29.87 6.18
C TYR A 19 3.14 -30.09 4.73
N SER A 20 1.85 -30.36 4.53
CA SER A 20 1.25 -30.40 3.20
C SER A 20 1.33 -29.00 2.61
N GLN A 21 2.10 -28.85 1.53
CA GLN A 21 2.18 -27.57 0.82
C GLN A 21 0.88 -27.30 0.06
N VAL A 22 0.44 -26.06 0.09
CA VAL A 22 -0.75 -25.55 -0.60
C VAL A 22 -0.33 -24.91 -1.91
N LYS A 23 -1.13 -25.07 -2.96
CA LYS A 23 -0.93 -24.35 -4.22
C LYS A 23 -1.41 -22.93 -4.09
N LEU A 24 -0.60 -21.99 -4.57
CA LEU A 24 -0.86 -20.56 -4.59
C LEU A 24 -0.74 -20.02 -6.01
N ASP A 25 -1.76 -19.32 -6.46
CA ASP A 25 -1.75 -18.49 -7.67
C ASP A 25 -1.91 -17.02 -7.26
N VAL A 26 -1.10 -16.14 -7.84
CA VAL A 26 -1.17 -14.69 -7.56
C VAL A 26 -1.24 -13.90 -8.84
N ASN A 27 -2.25 -13.06 -8.95
CA ASN A 27 -2.42 -12.09 -10.01
C ASN A 27 -2.24 -10.67 -9.45
N THR A 28 -1.85 -9.73 -10.31
CA THR A 28 -1.86 -8.31 -9.99
C THR A 28 -2.42 -7.48 -11.14
N ILE A 29 -2.99 -6.33 -10.82
CA ILE A 29 -3.27 -5.27 -11.76
C ILE A 29 -2.53 -4.02 -11.29
N PRO A 30 -1.50 -3.54 -12.06
CA PRO A 30 -1.02 -4.07 -13.34
C PRO A 30 -0.32 -5.43 -13.22
N ALA A 31 -0.18 -6.14 -14.34
CA ALA A 31 0.59 -7.39 -14.40
C ALA A 31 2.10 -7.11 -14.46
N LYS A 32 2.91 -8.17 -14.26
CA LYS A 32 4.39 -8.14 -14.27
C LYS A 32 5.00 -7.30 -13.15
N VAL A 33 4.40 -7.39 -11.98
CA VAL A 33 4.86 -6.73 -10.76
C VAL A 33 5.54 -7.77 -9.87
N ASP A 34 6.71 -7.43 -9.34
CA ASP A 34 7.47 -8.31 -8.45
C ASP A 34 6.80 -8.43 -7.09
N ILE A 35 6.75 -9.66 -6.58
CA ILE A 35 6.06 -10.01 -5.34
C ILE A 35 7.06 -10.58 -4.36
N LEU A 36 7.09 -10.03 -3.15
CA LEU A 36 7.79 -10.60 -2.02
C LEU A 36 6.82 -11.41 -1.17
N LEU A 37 7.21 -12.62 -0.82
CA LEU A 37 6.53 -13.49 0.14
C LEU A 37 7.47 -13.70 1.33
N ASP A 38 7.07 -13.28 2.52
CA ASP A 38 7.88 -13.30 3.74
C ASP A 38 9.27 -12.64 3.56
N GLY A 39 9.31 -11.58 2.75
CA GLY A 39 10.54 -10.86 2.41
C GLY A 39 11.42 -11.52 1.33
N VAL A 40 11.01 -12.66 0.77
CA VAL A 40 11.71 -13.37 -0.32
C VAL A 40 11.00 -13.08 -1.64
N ASP A 41 11.77 -12.71 -2.66
CA ASP A 41 11.25 -12.52 -4.01
C ASP A 41 10.82 -13.87 -4.61
N ILE A 42 9.53 -13.97 -4.97
CA ILE A 42 8.93 -15.16 -5.60
C ILE A 42 8.65 -14.94 -7.10
N GLY A 43 9.12 -13.82 -7.66
CA GLY A 43 8.99 -13.47 -9.08
C GLY A 43 7.89 -12.47 -9.38
N SER A 44 7.67 -12.25 -10.68
CA SER A 44 6.68 -11.28 -11.18
C SER A 44 5.34 -11.94 -11.48
N SER A 45 4.25 -11.22 -11.20
CA SER A 45 2.88 -11.66 -11.51
C SER A 45 2.64 -11.82 -13.04
N PRO A 46 1.81 -12.77 -13.48
CA PRO A 46 1.08 -13.74 -12.69
C PRO A 46 1.95 -14.90 -12.24
N ILE A 47 1.93 -15.22 -10.95
CA ILE A 47 2.59 -16.39 -10.38
C ILE A 47 1.60 -17.56 -10.42
N ARG A 48 2.09 -18.75 -10.78
CA ARG A 48 1.26 -19.95 -10.92
C ARG A 48 1.86 -21.15 -10.21
N ASN A 49 1.00 -21.88 -9.51
CA ASN A 49 1.36 -23.13 -8.81
C ASN A 49 2.53 -22.98 -7.82
N GLU A 50 2.73 -21.79 -7.25
CA GLU A 50 3.70 -21.60 -6.17
C GLU A 50 3.31 -22.45 -4.97
N ARG A 51 4.29 -22.88 -4.19
CA ARG A 51 4.05 -23.76 -3.05
C ARG A 51 4.28 -23.00 -1.75
N ILE A 52 3.22 -22.90 -0.96
CA ILE A 52 3.23 -22.22 0.32
C ILE A 52 2.88 -23.19 1.46
N THR A 53 3.54 -23.04 2.59
CA THR A 53 3.24 -23.84 3.79
C THR A 53 2.00 -23.30 4.51
N PRO A 54 1.31 -24.11 5.31
CA PRO A 54 0.30 -23.59 6.23
C PRO A 54 0.91 -22.62 7.24
N GLY A 55 0.17 -21.58 7.61
CA GLY A 55 0.61 -20.54 8.55
C GLY A 55 0.27 -19.14 8.08
N VAL A 56 0.79 -18.14 8.80
CA VAL A 56 0.64 -16.73 8.41
C VAL A 56 1.81 -16.34 7.52
N HIS A 57 1.49 -15.76 6.38
CA HIS A 57 2.45 -15.31 5.37
C HIS A 57 2.18 -13.87 5.01
N ARG A 58 3.25 -13.10 4.74
CA ARG A 58 3.15 -11.70 4.35
C ARG A 58 3.54 -11.51 2.89
N PHE A 59 2.63 -10.94 2.12
CA PHE A 59 2.88 -10.46 0.77
C PHE A 59 3.24 -8.98 0.80
N GLU A 60 4.28 -8.59 0.08
CA GLU A 60 4.65 -7.19 -0.13
C GLU A 60 4.86 -6.93 -1.62
N ILE A 61 4.31 -5.81 -2.09
CA ILE A 61 4.44 -5.34 -3.46
C ILE A 61 4.84 -3.88 -3.45
N LYS A 62 5.92 -3.54 -4.16
CA LYS A 62 6.44 -2.17 -4.28
C LYS A 62 6.70 -1.86 -5.74
N GLU A 63 5.70 -1.32 -6.42
CA GLU A 63 5.79 -0.98 -7.85
C GLU A 63 5.86 0.54 -8.04
N LYS A 64 6.73 0.98 -8.97
CA LYS A 64 6.89 2.39 -9.27
C LYS A 64 5.60 3.00 -9.83
N GLY A 65 5.12 4.07 -9.21
CA GLY A 65 3.89 4.75 -9.63
C GLY A 65 2.63 4.21 -8.95
N TYR A 66 2.79 3.27 -8.01
CA TYR A 66 1.72 2.70 -7.22
C TYR A 66 2.00 2.83 -5.72
N ALA A 67 0.95 2.82 -4.92
CA ALA A 67 1.06 2.72 -3.48
C ALA A 67 1.63 1.34 -3.09
N PRO A 68 2.54 1.27 -2.12
CA PRO A 68 3.03 -0.02 -1.64
C PRO A 68 1.88 -0.81 -1.00
N LEU A 69 1.82 -2.10 -1.31
CA LEU A 69 0.82 -3.01 -0.76
C LEU A 69 1.51 -4.00 0.20
N SER A 70 0.90 -4.23 1.36
CA SER A 70 1.26 -5.28 2.28
C SER A 70 -0.01 -6.03 2.71
N TYR A 71 0.02 -7.36 2.65
CA TYR A 71 -1.13 -8.20 2.94
C TYR A 71 -0.70 -9.44 3.71
N ASP A 72 -1.32 -9.69 4.87
CA ASP A 72 -1.09 -10.89 5.68
C ASP A 72 -2.18 -11.93 5.38
N LEU A 73 -1.76 -13.14 4.99
CA LEU A 73 -2.61 -14.26 4.64
C LEU A 73 -2.44 -15.40 5.63
N LEU A 74 -3.53 -15.90 6.19
CA LEU A 74 -3.53 -17.17 6.92
C LEU A 74 -3.82 -18.34 5.96
N VAL A 75 -2.81 -19.18 5.73
CA VAL A 75 -2.89 -20.37 4.86
C VAL A 75 -3.35 -21.59 5.66
N ASN A 76 -4.46 -22.18 5.26
CA ASN A 76 -4.97 -23.43 5.79
C ASN A 76 -4.56 -24.63 4.92
N PRO A 77 -4.28 -25.81 5.49
CA PRO A 77 -3.63 -26.92 4.78
C PRO A 77 -4.47 -27.64 3.71
N ALA A 78 -5.73 -27.26 3.51
CA ALA A 78 -6.67 -28.07 2.73
C ALA A 78 -7.15 -27.44 1.40
N GLN A 79 -6.74 -26.20 1.07
CA GLN A 79 -7.35 -25.48 -0.05
C GLN A 79 -6.31 -24.71 -0.88
N ALA A 80 -6.35 -24.89 -2.22
CA ALA A 80 -5.61 -24.04 -3.15
C ALA A 80 -6.08 -22.58 -3.02
N ILE A 81 -5.14 -21.64 -3.16
CA ILE A 81 -5.36 -20.23 -2.94
C ILE A 81 -5.14 -19.49 -4.25
N GLU A 82 -6.07 -18.60 -4.58
CA GLU A 82 -5.92 -17.62 -5.64
C GLU A 82 -6.06 -16.22 -5.04
N LEU A 83 -5.07 -15.35 -5.32
CA LEU A 83 -5.03 -13.97 -4.86
C LEU A 83 -5.00 -13.03 -6.06
N ASP A 84 -5.87 -12.01 -6.01
CA ASP A 84 -5.91 -10.91 -6.97
C ASP A 84 -5.59 -9.60 -6.24
N PHE A 85 -4.43 -8.99 -6.54
CA PHE A 85 -4.03 -7.70 -5.98
C PHE A 85 -4.25 -6.57 -6.99
N PHE A 86 -4.99 -5.55 -6.58
CA PHE A 86 -5.21 -4.32 -7.33
C PHE A 86 -4.36 -3.21 -6.73
N LEU A 87 -3.31 -2.80 -7.43
CA LEU A 87 -2.43 -1.75 -6.94
C LEU A 87 -3.05 -0.38 -7.18
N ASN A 88 -3.00 0.48 -6.16
CA ASN A 88 -3.55 1.82 -6.23
C ASN A 88 -2.54 2.77 -6.90
N PRO A 89 -2.85 3.37 -8.08
CA PRO A 89 -1.92 4.27 -8.76
C PRO A 89 -1.67 5.55 -7.98
N ILE A 90 -0.46 6.11 -8.12
CA ILE A 90 -0.08 7.40 -7.56
C ILE A 90 0.08 8.41 -8.70
N TYR A 91 -0.60 9.54 -8.61
CA TYR A 91 -0.56 10.61 -9.59
C TYR A 91 0.10 11.88 -9.06
N GLU A 92 0.83 12.60 -9.93
CA GLU A 92 1.29 13.96 -9.61
C GLU A 92 0.13 14.94 -9.75
N CYS A 93 -0.23 15.59 -8.64
CA CYS A 93 -1.23 16.64 -8.59
C CYS A 93 -0.57 17.99 -8.29
N LYS A 94 -1.01 19.04 -8.99
CA LYS A 94 -0.54 20.43 -8.79
C LYS A 94 -1.67 21.23 -8.19
N PHE A 95 -1.40 21.87 -7.06
CA PHE A 95 -2.33 22.80 -6.42
C PHE A 95 -1.82 24.22 -6.61
N LYS A 96 -2.65 25.09 -7.17
CA LYS A 96 -2.31 26.49 -7.40
C LYS A 96 -3.38 27.41 -6.85
N THR A 97 -2.98 28.53 -6.25
CA THR A 97 -3.84 29.64 -5.89
C THR A 97 -3.14 30.95 -6.18
N ASP A 98 -3.91 31.97 -6.50
CA ASP A 98 -3.44 33.38 -6.57
C ASP A 98 -3.92 34.16 -5.32
N GLU A 99 -4.70 33.53 -4.43
CA GLU A 99 -5.18 34.08 -3.17
C GLU A 99 -4.08 34.14 -2.11
N LYS A 100 -4.06 35.18 -1.31
CA LYS A 100 -3.05 35.38 -0.27
C LYS A 100 -3.58 35.08 1.13
N GLY A 101 -2.65 34.63 2.00
CA GLY A 101 -2.96 34.36 3.41
C GLY A 101 -3.83 33.11 3.63
N LEU A 102 -3.84 32.20 2.67
CA LEU A 102 -4.49 30.92 2.79
C LEU A 102 -3.48 29.84 3.22
N VAL A 103 -3.96 28.91 4.03
CA VAL A 103 -3.27 27.67 4.38
C VAL A 103 -4.14 26.53 3.92
N PHE A 104 -3.56 25.58 3.22
CA PHE A 104 -4.22 24.39 2.72
C PHE A 104 -3.81 23.16 3.54
N GLU A 105 -4.73 22.24 3.72
CA GLU A 105 -4.48 20.95 4.37
C GLU A 105 -5.18 19.85 3.56
N LEU A 106 -4.44 18.78 3.24
CA LEU A 106 -4.98 17.64 2.53
C LEU A 106 -4.90 16.41 3.43
N ASN A 107 -6.03 15.74 3.64
CA ASN A 107 -6.20 14.55 4.49
C ASN A 107 -5.68 14.71 5.94
N GLY A 108 -5.47 15.94 6.43
CA GLY A 108 -4.85 16.17 7.74
C GLY A 108 -3.32 15.94 7.80
N GLU A 109 -2.70 15.52 6.69
CA GLU A 109 -1.28 15.13 6.65
C GLU A 109 -0.41 16.16 5.93
N HIS A 110 -0.86 16.65 4.78
CA HIS A 110 -0.11 17.62 3.97
C HIS A 110 -0.64 19.02 4.21
N ARG A 111 0.22 19.93 4.65
CA ARG A 111 -0.14 21.34 4.90
C ARG A 111 0.82 22.29 4.19
N TRP A 112 0.29 23.32 3.53
CA TRP A 112 1.08 24.33 2.80
C TRP A 112 0.39 25.69 2.75
N ASP A 113 1.19 26.77 2.55
CA ASP A 113 0.77 28.16 2.45
C ASP A 113 1.37 28.89 1.25
N VAL A 114 1.94 28.12 0.32
CA VAL A 114 2.56 28.64 -0.91
C VAL A 114 1.59 28.61 -2.09
N ASP A 115 1.84 29.48 -3.07
CA ASP A 115 0.95 29.67 -4.23
C ASP A 115 0.89 28.44 -5.16
N LEU A 116 1.94 27.57 -5.14
CA LEU A 116 2.00 26.37 -5.95
C LEU A 116 2.70 25.25 -5.19
N VAL A 117 2.02 24.09 -5.09
CA VAL A 117 2.61 22.85 -4.57
C VAL A 117 2.37 21.70 -5.55
N ARG A 118 3.26 20.72 -5.54
CA ARG A 118 3.10 19.44 -6.24
C ARG A 118 3.12 18.32 -5.22
N LEU A 119 2.08 17.51 -5.24
CA LEU A 119 1.94 16.36 -4.36
C LEU A 119 1.76 15.10 -5.20
N ARG A 120 2.29 13.99 -4.71
CA ARG A 120 2.03 12.66 -5.27
C ARG A 120 0.94 12.03 -4.42
N LEU A 121 -0.24 11.84 -5.01
CA LEU A 121 -1.44 11.36 -4.34
C LEU A 121 -1.89 10.03 -4.94
N GLU A 122 -2.33 9.13 -4.10
CA GLU A 122 -3.00 7.91 -4.53
C GLU A 122 -4.29 8.23 -5.28
N ALA A 123 -4.71 7.32 -6.17
CA ALA A 123 -6.04 7.43 -6.76
C ALA A 123 -7.11 7.29 -5.67
N GLY A 124 -8.14 8.12 -5.74
CA GLY A 124 -9.22 8.12 -4.77
C GLY A 124 -9.70 9.52 -4.40
N ASP A 125 -10.45 9.56 -3.33
CA ASP A 125 -11.03 10.80 -2.79
C ASP A 125 -10.15 11.32 -1.65
N HIS A 126 -9.86 12.63 -1.70
CA HIS A 126 -9.03 13.33 -0.73
C HIS A 126 -9.77 14.55 -0.18
N LEU A 127 -9.68 14.76 1.13
CA LEU A 127 -10.29 15.89 1.80
C LEU A 127 -9.32 17.08 1.79
N LEU A 128 -9.72 18.15 1.11
CA LEU A 128 -9.01 19.43 1.08
C LEU A 128 -9.71 20.42 2.00
N ARG A 129 -8.96 20.95 2.98
CA ARG A 129 -9.39 22.05 3.86
C ARG A 129 -8.59 23.30 3.54
N VAL A 130 -9.27 24.44 3.59
CA VAL A 130 -8.66 25.75 3.39
C VAL A 130 -8.89 26.60 4.62
N PHE A 131 -7.80 27.16 5.14
CA PHE A 131 -7.80 28.00 6.34
C PHE A 131 -7.46 29.43 5.99
N LYS A 132 -8.05 30.38 6.68
CA LYS A 132 -7.66 31.78 6.71
C LYS A 132 -7.70 32.29 8.14
N ILE A 133 -6.58 32.89 8.62
CA ILE A 133 -6.42 33.39 10.01
C ILE A 133 -6.76 32.28 11.04
N GLY A 134 -6.39 31.02 10.71
CA GLY A 134 -6.60 29.87 11.60
C GLY A 134 -7.99 29.24 11.56
N GLU A 135 -8.95 29.83 10.87
CA GLU A 135 -10.31 29.30 10.72
C GLU A 135 -10.47 28.55 9.39
N ILE A 136 -11.24 27.47 9.39
CA ILE A 136 -11.63 26.75 8.19
C ILE A 136 -12.65 27.60 7.43
N ILE A 137 -12.30 28.02 6.21
CA ILE A 137 -13.16 28.80 5.33
C ILE A 137 -13.75 28.00 4.18
N ASP A 138 -13.16 26.83 3.87
CA ASP A 138 -13.66 25.91 2.85
C ASP A 138 -13.22 24.48 3.15
N GLU A 139 -14.08 23.53 2.81
CA GLU A 139 -13.81 22.10 2.90
C GLU A 139 -14.44 21.41 1.68
N GLN A 140 -13.65 20.63 0.95
CA GLN A 140 -14.13 19.94 -0.23
C GLN A 140 -13.44 18.60 -0.45
N THR A 141 -14.15 17.63 -0.98
CA THR A 141 -13.57 16.37 -1.45
C THR A 141 -13.13 16.54 -2.89
N ILE A 142 -11.86 16.25 -3.16
CA ILE A 142 -11.29 16.21 -4.50
C ILE A 142 -11.04 14.75 -4.91
N ARG A 143 -11.38 14.41 -6.16
CA ARG A 143 -11.13 13.07 -6.71
C ARG A 143 -9.89 13.07 -7.58
N VAL A 144 -8.95 12.19 -7.24
CA VAL A 144 -7.73 11.92 -7.99
C VAL A 144 -7.90 10.61 -8.77
N ASP A 145 -7.99 10.68 -10.10
CA ASP A 145 -8.14 9.56 -11.03
C ASP A 145 -7.12 9.61 -12.17
N GLN A 146 -6.33 10.68 -12.24
CA GLN A 146 -5.29 10.97 -13.22
C GLN A 146 -4.43 12.13 -12.74
N PRO A 147 -3.26 12.41 -13.37
CA PRO A 147 -2.51 13.64 -13.09
C PRO A 147 -3.39 14.88 -13.30
N LYS A 148 -3.49 15.72 -12.29
CA LYS A 148 -4.46 16.83 -12.29
C LYS A 148 -3.85 18.14 -11.79
N LYS A 149 -4.39 19.27 -12.28
CA LYS A 149 -4.12 20.61 -11.76
C LYS A 149 -5.40 21.15 -11.11
N TYR A 150 -5.31 21.44 -9.83
CA TYR A 150 -6.36 22.10 -9.06
C TYR A 150 -6.03 23.58 -8.93
N ASN A 151 -6.96 24.46 -9.34
CA ASN A 151 -6.85 25.89 -9.12
C ASN A 151 -7.90 26.28 -8.08
N TYR A 152 -7.44 26.86 -6.98
CA TYR A 152 -8.31 27.31 -5.91
C TYR A 152 -8.55 28.81 -6.01
N PHE A 153 -9.81 29.21 -5.94
CA PHE A 153 -10.27 30.60 -5.85
C PHE A 153 -11.27 30.71 -4.70
N LEU A 154 -11.13 31.74 -3.89
CA LEU A 154 -12.12 32.07 -2.89
C LEU A 154 -13.48 32.27 -3.58
N LYS A 155 -14.49 31.57 -3.10
CA LYS A 155 -15.88 31.85 -3.53
C LYS A 155 -16.21 33.26 -3.08
N GLN A 156 -16.40 34.18 -4.01
CA GLN A 156 -16.91 35.49 -3.67
C GLN A 156 -18.31 35.28 -3.06
N PRO A 157 -18.62 35.85 -1.88
CA PRO A 157 -19.98 35.85 -1.38
C PRO A 157 -20.83 36.50 -2.45
N LEU A 158 -21.98 35.90 -2.79
CA LEU A 158 -22.93 36.46 -3.71
C LEU A 158 -23.24 37.87 -3.21
N SER A 159 -22.78 38.90 -3.91
CA SER A 159 -23.18 40.28 -3.61
C SER A 159 -24.67 40.38 -3.94
N ILE A 160 -25.50 40.46 -2.90
CA ILE A 160 -26.90 40.82 -3.05
C ILE A 160 -26.87 42.31 -3.41
N ASN A 161 -26.91 42.59 -4.71
CA ASN A 161 -27.16 43.96 -5.19
C ASN A 161 -28.64 44.23 -4.92
N ASN A 162 -28.90 45.03 -3.89
CA ASN A 162 -30.21 45.70 -3.69
C ASN A 162 -30.43 46.78 -4.78
#